data_29a1330f5ee049838d27fda28ac0f256
#
_entry.id   29a1330f5ee049838d27fda28ac0f256
#
_cell.length_a   1.000
_cell.length_b   1.000
_cell.length_c   1.000
_cell.angle_alpha   90.00
_cell.angle_beta   90.00
_cell.angle_gamma   90.00
#
_symmetry.space_group_name_H-M   'P 1'
#
loop_
_entity.id
_entity.type
_entity.pdbx_description
1 polymer ?
#
loop_
_entity_poly.entity_id
_entity_poly.type
_entity_poly.pdbx_seq_one_letter_code
_entity_poly.pdbx_strand_id
1 'polypeptide(L)'
;MRLPGPLRCLLFASALALAACTPRQEPPRPHAPQPGPVAPPAPAPAAEGEPADPERSAVLFKIWRDRHAAEVEAFEEFLVREHVAQVVPSYQLLRSASMWKECHAEPFQLPPAQEWTTVRDLLLLLRELRERQVLPGFEVVSAYRDPRLNRCAGGAPGSAHVHFAVDIAPLQPEVGARLCQFWRERGQGWQMGVSRYPTGRIHIDRHGYRTWGASHRRESSYCLR
;
A
#
# COMPACT_ATOMS: atom_id res chain seq x y z
N MET A 1 14.27 48.38 65.67
CA MET A 1 13.91 48.41 67.11
C MET A 1 13.76 46.97 67.57
N ARG A 2 14.73 46.58 68.41
CA ARG A 2 14.76 45.48 69.39
C ARG A 2 14.15 44.09 69.09
N LEU A 3 15.07 43.12 69.05
CA LEU A 3 14.90 41.72 69.51
C LEU A 3 14.52 41.68 71.01
N PRO A 4 13.99 40.60 71.61
CA PRO A 4 14.82 39.48 72.09
C PRO A 4 14.15 38.06 71.84
N GLY A 5 14.83 36.98 71.73
CA GLY A 5 15.75 36.29 72.58
C GLY A 5 15.10 35.18 73.44
N PRO A 6 15.74 34.09 73.79
CA PRO A 6 15.32 32.68 73.53
C PRO A 6 14.82 31.97 74.84
N LEU A 7 14.19 30.79 74.65
CA LEU A 7 14.06 29.86 75.82
C LEU A 7 14.28 28.41 75.36
N ARG A 8 15.31 27.82 75.90
CA ARG A 8 15.65 26.38 75.92
C ARG A 8 14.69 25.65 76.87
N CYS A 9 14.17 24.52 76.40
CA CYS A 9 13.77 23.45 77.29
C CYS A 9 14.26 22.12 76.79
N LEU A 10 15.18 21.55 77.53
CA LEU A 10 15.60 20.13 77.48
C LEU A 10 14.53 19.28 78.16
N LEU A 11 14.15 18.17 77.53
CA LEU A 11 13.67 17.00 78.29
C LEU A 11 13.91 15.73 77.50
N PHE A 12 14.79 14.96 77.99
CA PHE A 12 14.97 13.53 78.25
C PHE A 12 14.33 12.51 77.32
N ALA A 13 15.23 11.62 76.95
CA ALA A 13 15.12 10.39 76.22
C ALA A 13 14.15 9.35 76.83
N SER A 14 13.55 8.58 75.93
CA SER A 14 13.23 7.16 76.21
C SER A 14 13.31 6.40 74.88
N ALA A 15 14.34 5.59 74.78
CA ALA A 15 14.52 4.66 73.67
C ALA A 15 13.60 3.45 73.84
N LEU A 16 12.64 3.28 72.95
CA LEU A 16 11.91 2.01 72.78
C LEU A 16 12.39 1.38 71.44
N ALA A 17 13.20 0.35 71.59
CA ALA A 17 13.62 -0.47 70.46
C ALA A 17 12.44 -1.37 70.02
N LEU A 18 11.80 -1.00 68.92
CA LEU A 18 10.87 -1.90 68.20
C LEU A 18 11.68 -2.65 67.12
N ALA A 19 11.88 -3.94 67.36
CA ALA A 19 12.41 -4.85 66.38
C ALA A 19 11.41 -4.97 65.21
N ALA A 20 11.65 -4.32 64.12
CA ALA A 20 10.91 -4.49 62.89
C ALA A 20 11.39 -5.78 62.19
N CYS A 21 10.55 -6.80 62.17
CA CYS A 21 10.70 -7.94 61.25
C CYS A 21 10.48 -7.46 59.83
N THR A 22 11.54 -7.28 59.07
CA THR A 22 11.46 -7.06 57.65
C THR A 22 11.08 -8.39 56.94
N PRO A 23 9.99 -8.44 56.18
CA PRO A 23 9.71 -9.60 55.34
C PRO A 23 10.81 -9.70 54.28
N ARG A 24 11.41 -10.88 54.21
CA ARG A 24 12.39 -11.27 53.19
C ARG A 24 11.71 -11.22 51.82
N GLN A 25 11.98 -10.25 50.98
CA GLN A 25 11.53 -10.20 49.61
C GLN A 25 12.20 -11.33 48.82
N GLU A 26 11.38 -12.26 48.37
CA GLU A 26 11.77 -13.30 47.41
C GLU A 26 12.17 -12.65 46.09
N PRO A 27 13.30 -13.00 45.48
CA PRO A 27 13.71 -12.42 44.21
C PRO A 27 12.67 -12.73 43.11
N PRO A 28 12.39 -11.79 42.21
CA PRO A 28 11.42 -12.00 41.14
C PRO A 28 11.87 -13.19 40.26
N ARG A 29 10.95 -14.14 40.05
CA ARG A 29 11.20 -15.25 39.12
C ARG A 29 11.38 -14.69 37.71
N PRO A 30 12.37 -15.19 36.95
CA PRO A 30 12.53 -14.80 35.57
C PRO A 30 11.24 -15.12 34.78
N HIS A 31 10.61 -14.12 34.20
CA HIS A 31 9.51 -14.32 33.28
C HIS A 31 10.03 -15.09 32.07
N ALA A 32 9.43 -16.24 31.79
CA ALA A 32 9.64 -16.93 30.53
C ALA A 32 9.26 -15.97 29.37
N PRO A 33 10.04 -15.91 28.27
CA PRO A 33 9.69 -15.08 27.14
C PRO A 33 8.34 -15.51 26.60
N GLN A 34 7.40 -14.58 26.56
CA GLN A 34 6.12 -14.80 25.88
C GLN A 34 6.39 -14.93 24.38
N PRO A 35 5.85 -15.94 23.69
CA PRO A 35 5.95 -15.99 22.24
C PRO A 35 5.30 -14.72 21.68
N GLY A 36 6.07 -13.96 20.91
CA GLY A 36 5.58 -12.77 20.19
C GLY A 36 4.44 -13.17 19.25
N PRO A 37 3.58 -12.21 18.84
CA PRO A 37 2.51 -12.48 17.90
C PRO A 37 3.09 -13.12 16.64
N VAL A 38 2.64 -14.33 16.34
CA VAL A 38 2.98 -15.05 15.12
C VAL A 38 2.40 -14.24 13.97
N ALA A 39 3.26 -13.68 13.13
CA ALA A 39 2.82 -13.02 11.90
C ALA A 39 2.03 -14.02 11.06
N PRO A 40 0.90 -13.61 10.44
CA PRO A 40 0.17 -14.49 9.54
C PRO A 40 1.10 -14.99 8.44
N PRO A 41 0.98 -16.25 8.01
CA PRO A 41 1.82 -16.81 6.95
C PRO A 41 1.67 -15.95 5.68
N ALA A 42 2.80 -15.63 5.06
CA ALA A 42 2.81 -14.95 3.77
C ALA A 42 2.01 -15.81 2.76
N PRO A 43 1.15 -15.19 1.94
CA PRO A 43 0.44 -15.93 0.90
C PRO A 43 1.45 -16.63 -0.01
N ALA A 44 1.19 -17.89 -0.32
CA ALA A 44 2.01 -18.70 -1.22
C ALA A 44 2.18 -17.98 -2.58
N PRO A 45 3.34 -18.09 -3.25
CA PRO A 45 3.53 -17.54 -4.59
C PRO A 45 2.51 -18.19 -5.52
N ALA A 46 1.81 -17.36 -6.32
CA ALA A 46 0.90 -17.83 -7.35
C ALA A 46 1.69 -18.70 -8.35
N ALA A 47 1.13 -19.87 -8.69
CA ALA A 47 1.73 -20.78 -9.66
C ALA A 47 1.87 -20.09 -11.02
N GLU A 48 3.00 -20.33 -11.70
CA GLU A 48 3.25 -19.81 -13.05
C GLU A 48 2.16 -20.30 -14.01
N GLY A 49 1.43 -19.35 -14.62
CA GLY A 49 0.47 -19.61 -15.70
C GLY A 49 -1.01 -19.46 -15.35
N GLU A 50 -1.41 -19.30 -14.10
CA GLU A 50 -2.79 -18.92 -13.79
C GLU A 50 -3.02 -17.41 -13.91
N PRO A 51 -4.18 -16.96 -14.44
CA PRO A 51 -4.52 -15.54 -14.43
C PRO A 51 -4.48 -15.03 -12.99
N ALA A 52 -3.84 -13.89 -12.77
CA ALA A 52 -3.63 -13.31 -11.44
C ALA A 52 -4.94 -13.05 -10.65
N ASP A 53 -6.08 -13.12 -11.34
CA ASP A 53 -7.41 -13.03 -10.75
C ASP A 53 -8.46 -13.67 -11.65
N PRO A 54 -8.71 -14.99 -11.55
CA PRO A 54 -9.72 -15.68 -12.34
C PRO A 54 -11.14 -15.19 -12.06
N GLU A 55 -11.40 -14.64 -10.88
CA GLU A 55 -12.72 -14.15 -10.50
C GLU A 55 -13.05 -12.77 -11.10
N ARG A 56 -12.06 -12.04 -11.63
CA ARG A 56 -12.24 -10.80 -12.41
C ARG A 56 -11.77 -10.99 -13.83
N SER A 57 -12.29 -12.06 -14.44
CA SER A 57 -12.04 -12.43 -15.82
C SER A 57 -12.76 -11.52 -16.83
N ALA A 58 -12.39 -11.64 -18.10
CA ALA A 58 -13.08 -10.94 -19.18
C ALA A 58 -14.57 -11.31 -19.27
N VAL A 59 -14.95 -12.54 -18.88
CA VAL A 59 -16.36 -12.99 -18.86
C VAL A 59 -17.17 -12.23 -17.79
N LEU A 60 -16.64 -12.14 -16.56
CA LEU A 60 -17.32 -11.39 -15.50
C LEU A 60 -17.34 -9.90 -15.80
N PHE A 61 -16.31 -9.38 -16.45
CA PHE A 61 -16.30 -8.00 -16.93
C PHE A 61 -17.44 -7.72 -17.91
N LYS A 62 -17.72 -8.63 -18.86
CA LYS A 62 -18.84 -8.46 -19.78
C LYS A 62 -20.17 -8.32 -19.04
N ILE A 63 -20.44 -9.18 -18.06
CA ILE A 63 -21.66 -9.12 -17.25
C ILE A 63 -21.75 -7.80 -16.46
N TRP A 64 -20.66 -7.34 -15.89
CA TRP A 64 -20.60 -6.06 -15.19
C TRP A 64 -20.78 -4.88 -16.15
N ARG A 65 -20.10 -4.90 -17.32
CA ARG A 65 -20.18 -3.90 -18.38
C ARG A 65 -21.60 -3.71 -18.89
N ASP A 66 -22.37 -4.78 -19.06
CA ASP A 66 -23.76 -4.69 -19.55
C ASP A 66 -24.64 -3.83 -18.62
N ARG A 67 -24.32 -3.75 -17.32
CA ARG A 67 -25.00 -2.90 -16.34
C ARG A 67 -24.51 -1.46 -16.33
N HIS A 68 -23.34 -1.19 -16.90
CA HIS A 68 -22.66 0.10 -16.94
C HIS A 68 -22.35 0.53 -18.38
N ALA A 69 -23.18 0.11 -19.34
CA ALA A 69 -22.84 0.16 -20.75
C ALA A 69 -22.47 1.56 -21.24
N ALA A 70 -23.30 2.56 -20.93
CA ALA A 70 -23.11 3.92 -21.42
C ALA A 70 -21.82 4.56 -20.87
N GLU A 71 -21.54 4.37 -19.58
CA GLU A 71 -20.35 4.94 -18.94
C GLU A 71 -19.06 4.24 -19.42
N VAL A 72 -19.10 2.92 -19.58
CA VAL A 72 -17.95 2.16 -20.07
C VAL A 72 -17.69 2.47 -21.54
N GLU A 73 -18.72 2.59 -22.37
CA GLU A 73 -18.60 2.97 -23.77
C GLU A 73 -17.94 4.35 -23.92
N ALA A 74 -18.44 5.36 -23.19
CA ALA A 74 -17.86 6.69 -23.20
C ALA A 74 -16.39 6.69 -22.76
N PHE A 75 -16.02 5.87 -21.76
CA PHE A 75 -14.64 5.71 -21.34
C PHE A 75 -13.78 5.01 -22.40
N GLU A 76 -14.27 3.94 -23.01
CA GLU A 76 -13.55 3.24 -24.09
C GLU A 76 -13.36 4.12 -25.33
N GLU A 77 -14.36 4.92 -25.70
CA GLU A 77 -14.24 5.95 -26.75
C GLU A 77 -13.16 6.98 -26.42
N PHE A 78 -13.10 7.43 -25.15
CA PHE A 78 -12.02 8.30 -24.69
C PHE A 78 -10.66 7.63 -24.90
N LEU A 79 -10.47 6.38 -24.49
CA LEU A 79 -9.20 5.67 -24.64
C LEU A 79 -8.80 5.50 -26.12
N VAL A 80 -9.77 5.26 -27.00
CA VAL A 80 -9.53 5.19 -28.47
C VAL A 80 -9.10 6.54 -29.02
N ARG A 81 -9.80 7.59 -28.69
CA ARG A 81 -9.48 8.97 -29.11
C ARG A 81 -8.10 9.43 -28.65
N GLU A 82 -7.70 9.01 -27.46
CA GLU A 82 -6.37 9.31 -26.89
C GLU A 82 -5.27 8.32 -27.34
N HIS A 83 -5.60 7.36 -28.23
CA HIS A 83 -4.68 6.35 -28.76
C HIS A 83 -4.01 5.47 -27.70
N VAL A 84 -4.70 5.16 -26.60
CA VAL A 84 -4.20 4.34 -25.50
C VAL A 84 -5.00 3.06 -25.23
N ALA A 85 -6.06 2.81 -25.99
CA ALA A 85 -6.95 1.67 -25.79
C ALA A 85 -6.27 0.29 -25.87
N GLN A 86 -5.14 0.19 -26.61
CA GLN A 86 -4.40 -1.07 -26.81
C GLN A 86 -3.33 -1.35 -25.75
N VAL A 87 -3.15 -0.43 -24.78
CA VAL A 87 -2.07 -0.58 -23.77
C VAL A 87 -2.44 -1.62 -22.73
N VAL A 88 -3.67 -1.58 -22.23
CA VAL A 88 -4.20 -2.53 -21.25
C VAL A 88 -5.63 -2.87 -21.63
N PRO A 89 -6.05 -4.13 -21.64
CA PRO A 89 -7.45 -4.50 -21.87
C PRO A 89 -8.38 -3.86 -20.83
N SER A 90 -9.56 -3.38 -21.26
CA SER A 90 -10.53 -2.70 -20.37
C SER A 90 -10.87 -3.50 -19.13
N TYR A 91 -11.03 -4.84 -19.26
CA TYR A 91 -11.36 -5.70 -18.12
C TYR A 91 -10.25 -5.76 -17.05
N GLN A 92 -8.99 -5.52 -17.41
CA GLN A 92 -7.91 -5.40 -16.46
C GLN A 92 -7.81 -3.97 -15.91
N LEU A 93 -7.95 -2.97 -16.80
CA LEU A 93 -7.84 -1.56 -16.48
C LEU A 93 -8.89 -1.09 -15.47
N LEU A 94 -10.05 -1.73 -15.44
CA LEU A 94 -11.17 -1.39 -14.54
C LEU A 94 -11.27 -2.30 -13.31
N ARG A 95 -10.33 -3.24 -13.09
CA ARG A 95 -10.29 -4.03 -11.87
C ARG A 95 -10.15 -3.13 -10.65
N SER A 96 -11.07 -3.25 -9.72
CA SER A 96 -11.04 -2.54 -8.43
C SER A 96 -9.99 -3.17 -7.47
N ALA A 97 -10.09 -2.96 -6.17
CA ALA A 97 -9.17 -3.60 -5.21
C ALA A 97 -9.27 -5.12 -5.23
N SER A 98 -8.17 -5.83 -4.95
CA SER A 98 -8.17 -7.29 -4.81
C SER A 98 -9.10 -7.77 -3.68
N MET A 99 -9.32 -6.94 -2.66
CA MET A 99 -10.22 -7.21 -1.52
C MET A 99 -11.68 -6.74 -1.75
N TRP A 100 -12.11 -6.66 -3.00
CA TRP A 100 -13.44 -6.15 -3.33
C TRP A 100 -14.58 -6.94 -2.67
N LYS A 101 -14.45 -8.29 -2.55
CA LYS A 101 -15.45 -9.14 -1.90
C LYS A 101 -15.59 -8.84 -0.41
N GLU A 102 -14.47 -8.84 0.29
CA GLU A 102 -14.39 -8.55 1.73
C GLU A 102 -14.89 -7.14 2.04
N CYS A 103 -14.74 -6.23 1.08
CA CYS A 103 -15.20 -4.86 1.18
C CYS A 103 -16.64 -4.66 0.68
N HIS A 104 -17.33 -5.73 0.26
CA HIS A 104 -18.67 -5.65 -0.33
C HIS A 104 -18.76 -4.60 -1.45
N ALA A 105 -17.75 -4.56 -2.31
CA ALA A 105 -17.64 -3.64 -3.44
C ALA A 105 -17.84 -4.38 -4.77
N GLU A 106 -17.94 -3.62 -5.86
CA GLU A 106 -17.97 -4.17 -7.21
C GLU A 106 -16.57 -4.67 -7.62
N PRO A 107 -16.48 -5.75 -8.40
CA PRO A 107 -15.22 -6.30 -8.89
C PRO A 107 -14.48 -5.36 -9.85
N PHE A 108 -15.23 -4.49 -10.52
CA PHE A 108 -14.72 -3.47 -11.43
C PHE A 108 -15.27 -2.11 -11.02
N GLN A 109 -14.49 -1.07 -11.24
CA GLN A 109 -14.88 0.32 -11.00
C GLN A 109 -14.38 1.22 -12.12
N LEU A 110 -15.27 2.11 -12.58
CA LEU A 110 -14.92 3.15 -13.53
C LEU A 110 -14.34 4.36 -12.79
N PRO A 111 -13.17 4.87 -13.18
CA PRO A 111 -12.70 6.14 -12.64
C PRO A 111 -13.65 7.27 -13.11
N PRO A 112 -13.91 8.27 -12.25
CA PRO A 112 -14.76 9.39 -12.63
C PRO A 112 -14.11 10.19 -13.78
N ALA A 113 -14.91 10.85 -14.61
CA ALA A 113 -14.46 11.48 -15.85
C ALA A 113 -13.33 12.51 -15.66
N GLN A 114 -13.28 13.21 -14.52
CA GLN A 114 -12.20 14.12 -14.18
C GLN A 114 -10.83 13.43 -14.04
N GLU A 115 -10.80 12.12 -13.82
CA GLU A 115 -9.55 11.34 -13.70
C GLU A 115 -9.12 10.69 -15.03
N TRP A 116 -9.89 10.78 -16.10
CA TRP A 116 -9.56 10.11 -17.36
C TRP A 116 -8.25 10.59 -17.98
N THR A 117 -7.92 11.87 -17.81
CA THR A 117 -6.59 12.39 -18.22
C THR A 117 -5.47 11.70 -17.43
N THR A 118 -5.64 11.47 -16.13
CA THR A 118 -4.68 10.73 -15.32
C THR A 118 -4.55 9.28 -15.81
N VAL A 119 -5.67 8.64 -16.19
CA VAL A 119 -5.66 7.31 -16.81
C VAL A 119 -4.82 7.30 -18.09
N ARG A 120 -5.11 8.22 -19.03
CA ARG A 120 -4.34 8.36 -20.28
C ARG A 120 -2.86 8.49 -20.02
N ASP A 121 -2.49 9.38 -19.14
CA ASP A 121 -1.10 9.68 -18.84
C ASP A 121 -0.35 8.49 -18.21
N LEU A 122 -1.04 7.71 -17.39
CA LEU A 122 -0.48 6.48 -16.86
C LEU A 122 -0.34 5.41 -17.95
N LEU A 123 -1.32 5.27 -18.83
CA LEU A 123 -1.24 4.34 -19.97
C LEU A 123 -0.09 4.70 -20.92
N LEU A 124 0.18 5.98 -21.16
CA LEU A 124 1.35 6.43 -21.93
C LEU A 124 2.67 5.99 -21.27
N LEU A 125 2.78 6.09 -19.94
CA LEU A 125 3.93 5.57 -19.19
C LEU A 125 4.06 4.05 -19.32
N LEU A 126 2.96 3.31 -19.17
CA LEU A 126 2.96 1.84 -19.30
C LEU A 126 3.36 1.41 -20.71
N ARG A 127 2.93 2.12 -21.74
CA ARG A 127 3.36 1.92 -23.13
C ARG A 127 4.86 2.14 -23.29
N GLU A 128 5.40 3.24 -22.79
CA GLU A 128 6.85 3.54 -22.82
C GLU A 128 7.66 2.43 -22.11
N LEU A 129 7.20 1.96 -20.94
CA LEU A 129 7.85 0.87 -20.22
C LEU A 129 7.86 -0.44 -21.02
N ARG A 130 6.77 -0.73 -21.75
CA ARG A 130 6.67 -1.91 -22.62
C ARG A 130 7.57 -1.79 -23.84
N GLU A 131 7.51 -0.70 -24.58
CA GLU A 131 8.29 -0.44 -25.78
C GLU A 131 9.80 -0.49 -25.50
N ARG A 132 10.22 -0.01 -24.33
CA ARG A 132 11.63 -0.09 -23.88
C ARG A 132 12.02 -1.44 -23.26
N GLN A 133 11.14 -2.41 -23.27
CA GLN A 133 11.39 -3.73 -22.68
C GLN A 133 11.74 -3.67 -21.18
N VAL A 134 11.38 -2.58 -20.50
CA VAL A 134 11.51 -2.42 -19.04
C VAL A 134 10.47 -3.28 -18.34
N LEU A 135 9.24 -3.29 -18.89
CA LEU A 135 8.09 -4.05 -18.43
C LEU A 135 7.39 -4.68 -19.65
N PRO A 136 7.99 -5.70 -20.31
CA PRO A 136 7.52 -6.23 -21.58
C PRO A 136 6.16 -6.91 -21.50
N GLY A 137 5.84 -7.53 -20.37
CA GLY A 137 4.55 -8.17 -20.12
C GLY A 137 4.12 -8.01 -18.67
N PHE A 138 2.85 -7.71 -18.47
CA PHE A 138 2.23 -7.57 -17.14
C PHE A 138 0.72 -7.77 -17.24
N GLU A 139 0.11 -8.08 -16.11
CA GLU A 139 -1.32 -8.05 -15.89
C GLU A 139 -1.66 -6.98 -14.84
N VAL A 140 -2.67 -6.15 -15.12
CA VAL A 140 -3.18 -5.20 -14.10
C VAL A 140 -4.11 -5.97 -13.17
N VAL A 141 -3.78 -5.99 -11.89
CA VAL A 141 -4.52 -6.72 -10.84
C VAL A 141 -5.36 -5.82 -9.96
N SER A 142 -5.11 -4.52 -9.96
CA SER A 142 -5.93 -3.51 -9.30
C SER A 142 -5.64 -2.16 -9.90
N ALA A 143 -6.68 -1.34 -10.10
CA ALA A 143 -6.55 0.01 -10.63
C ALA A 143 -7.28 1.03 -9.75
N TYR A 144 -8.28 1.74 -10.29
CA TYR A 144 -9.05 2.73 -9.55
C TYR A 144 -9.78 2.11 -8.35
N ARG A 145 -9.81 2.85 -7.26
CA ARG A 145 -10.58 2.52 -6.05
C ARG A 145 -11.28 3.79 -5.57
N ASP A 146 -12.59 3.76 -5.48
CA ASP A 146 -13.28 4.85 -4.81
C ASP A 146 -12.79 5.00 -3.36
N PRO A 147 -13.00 6.17 -2.71
CA PRO A 147 -12.48 6.41 -1.36
C PRO A 147 -12.99 5.42 -0.30
N ARG A 148 -14.20 4.84 -0.47
CA ARG A 148 -14.76 3.85 0.46
C ARG A 148 -14.02 2.53 0.33
N LEU A 149 -13.89 2.02 -0.89
CA LEU A 149 -13.16 0.78 -1.18
C LEU A 149 -11.68 0.92 -0.79
N ASN A 150 -11.05 2.05 -1.12
CA ASN A 150 -9.66 2.30 -0.74
C ASN A 150 -9.44 2.20 0.77
N ARG A 151 -10.30 2.80 1.58
CA ARG A 151 -10.21 2.69 3.06
C ARG A 151 -10.40 1.27 3.55
N CYS A 152 -11.41 0.56 3.03
CA CYS A 152 -11.67 -0.83 3.40
C CYS A 152 -10.50 -1.75 3.04
N ALA A 153 -9.91 -1.58 1.87
CA ALA A 153 -8.77 -2.35 1.39
C ALA A 153 -7.43 -1.96 2.05
N GLY A 154 -7.44 -1.14 3.12
CA GLY A 154 -6.25 -0.73 3.86
C GLY A 154 -5.39 0.32 3.14
N GLY A 155 -5.93 1.00 2.13
CA GLY A 155 -5.24 2.08 1.43
C GLY A 155 -5.14 3.34 2.27
N ALA A 156 -4.00 4.05 2.17
CA ALA A 156 -3.82 5.35 2.82
C ALA A 156 -4.85 6.38 2.31
N PRO A 157 -5.21 7.39 3.12
CA PRO A 157 -6.14 8.45 2.69
C PRO A 157 -5.70 9.20 1.42
N GLY A 158 -4.39 9.37 1.23
CA GLY A 158 -3.79 9.99 0.03
C GLY A 158 -3.31 8.97 -1.01
N SER A 159 -3.91 7.78 -1.06
CA SER A 159 -3.53 6.74 -2.03
C SER A 159 -3.74 7.22 -3.47
N ALA A 160 -2.75 6.98 -4.33
CA ALA A 160 -2.86 7.27 -5.76
C ALA A 160 -4.01 6.52 -6.46
N HIS A 161 -4.45 5.38 -5.91
CA HIS A 161 -5.58 4.62 -6.47
C HIS A 161 -6.91 5.39 -6.47
N VAL A 162 -7.11 6.38 -5.59
CA VAL A 162 -8.34 7.19 -5.59
C VAL A 162 -8.36 8.24 -6.72
N HIS A 163 -7.21 8.46 -7.35
CA HIS A 163 -7.08 9.30 -8.54
C HIS A 163 -6.80 8.50 -9.81
N PHE A 164 -6.07 7.51 -9.77
CA PHE A 164 -5.78 6.42 -10.67
C PHE A 164 -4.32 5.96 -10.54
N ALA A 165 -4.13 4.74 -10.21
CA ALA A 165 -2.86 4.03 -10.18
C ALA A 165 -3.11 2.58 -10.60
N VAL A 166 -2.07 1.83 -10.88
CA VAL A 166 -2.18 0.39 -11.11
C VAL A 166 -1.26 -0.40 -10.20
N ASP A 167 -1.78 -1.49 -9.67
CA ASP A 167 -0.97 -2.58 -9.15
C ASP A 167 -0.91 -3.65 -10.25
N ILE A 168 0.28 -4.08 -10.62
CA ILE A 168 0.51 -5.04 -11.69
C ILE A 168 1.20 -6.30 -11.18
N ALA A 169 0.91 -7.43 -11.82
CA ALA A 169 1.68 -8.66 -11.74
C ALA A 169 2.58 -8.74 -13.00
N PRO A 170 3.90 -8.62 -12.86
CA PRO A 170 4.79 -8.78 -14.01
C PRO A 170 4.84 -10.25 -14.46
N LEU A 171 4.87 -10.49 -15.76
CA LEU A 171 4.99 -11.85 -16.32
C LEU A 171 6.42 -12.39 -16.22
N GLN A 172 7.40 -11.54 -15.95
CA GLN A 172 8.80 -11.90 -15.79
C GLN A 172 9.33 -11.39 -14.44
N PRO A 173 9.96 -12.23 -13.64
CA PRO A 173 10.40 -11.87 -12.28
C PRO A 173 11.55 -10.84 -12.24
N GLU A 174 12.37 -10.75 -13.32
CA GLU A 174 13.58 -9.92 -13.37
C GLU A 174 13.33 -8.45 -13.68
N VAL A 175 12.09 -8.06 -13.95
CA VAL A 175 11.77 -6.67 -14.34
C VAL A 175 12.13 -5.62 -13.27
N GLY A 176 12.25 -6.03 -12.00
CA GLY A 176 12.48 -5.11 -10.89
C GLY A 176 13.70 -4.22 -11.05
N ALA A 177 14.85 -4.78 -11.43
CA ALA A 177 16.08 -4.03 -11.61
C ALA A 177 15.96 -3.01 -12.76
N ARG A 178 15.44 -3.43 -13.92
CA ARG A 178 15.21 -2.55 -15.08
C ARG A 178 14.22 -1.44 -14.78
N LEU A 179 13.17 -1.74 -14.03
CA LEU A 179 12.17 -0.76 -13.63
C LEU A 179 12.77 0.29 -12.67
N CYS A 180 13.60 -0.12 -11.72
CA CYS A 180 14.31 0.80 -10.84
C CYS A 180 15.33 1.66 -11.59
N GLN A 181 16.02 1.09 -12.57
CA GLN A 181 16.90 1.87 -13.44
C GLN A 181 16.11 2.92 -14.23
N PHE A 182 15.03 2.54 -14.89
CA PHE A 182 14.16 3.47 -15.62
C PHE A 182 13.63 4.57 -14.68
N TRP A 183 13.17 4.20 -13.48
CA TRP A 183 12.68 5.15 -12.49
C TRP A 183 13.76 6.19 -12.11
N ARG A 184 15.02 5.77 -11.88
CA ARG A 184 16.12 6.69 -11.56
C ARG A 184 16.46 7.62 -12.73
N GLU A 185 16.46 7.11 -13.95
CA GLU A 185 16.93 7.85 -15.13
C GLU A 185 15.83 8.74 -15.74
N ARG A 186 14.59 8.30 -15.71
CA ARG A 186 13.48 8.92 -16.44
C ARG A 186 12.24 9.22 -15.60
N GLY A 187 12.12 8.60 -14.43
CA GLY A 187 10.92 8.65 -13.60
C GLY A 187 10.52 10.06 -13.20
N GLN A 188 11.48 10.97 -13.02
CA GLN A 188 11.19 12.37 -12.71
C GLN A 188 10.40 13.05 -13.83
N GLY A 189 10.81 12.89 -15.09
CA GLY A 189 10.10 13.45 -16.25
C GLY A 189 8.69 12.88 -16.41
N TRP A 190 8.48 11.64 -15.97
CA TRP A 190 7.18 11.00 -15.96
C TRP A 190 6.36 11.26 -14.69
N GLN A 191 6.88 11.97 -13.70
CA GLN A 191 6.25 12.09 -12.37
C GLN A 191 5.88 10.70 -11.80
N MET A 192 6.78 9.73 -11.96
CA MET A 192 6.50 8.31 -11.70
C MET A 192 6.64 7.96 -10.22
N GLY A 193 5.54 7.51 -9.62
CA GLY A 193 5.53 6.78 -8.37
C GLY A 193 5.71 5.27 -8.64
N VAL A 194 6.60 4.61 -7.89
CA VAL A 194 6.83 3.17 -8.01
C VAL A 194 7.08 2.51 -6.67
N SER A 195 6.45 1.36 -6.45
CA SER A 195 6.71 0.50 -5.29
C SER A 195 6.65 -0.96 -5.71
N ARG A 196 7.41 -1.81 -5.03
CA ARG A 196 7.31 -3.26 -5.17
C ARG A 196 6.92 -3.86 -3.83
N TYR A 197 5.82 -4.60 -3.85
CA TYR A 197 5.30 -5.32 -2.69
C TYR A 197 6.07 -6.62 -2.44
N PRO A 198 6.05 -7.15 -1.20
CA PRO A 198 6.64 -8.46 -0.88
C PRO A 198 6.06 -9.60 -1.72
N THR A 199 4.82 -9.47 -2.20
CA THR A 199 4.14 -10.42 -3.09
C THR A 199 4.68 -10.43 -4.52
N GLY A 200 5.65 -9.57 -4.85
CA GLY A 200 6.14 -9.37 -6.21
C GLY A 200 5.32 -8.40 -7.07
N ARG A 201 4.12 -8.03 -6.64
CA ARG A 201 3.32 -7.00 -7.33
C ARG A 201 4.04 -5.66 -7.34
N ILE A 202 3.79 -4.87 -8.35
CA ILE A 202 4.41 -3.56 -8.55
C ILE A 202 3.31 -2.51 -8.65
N HIS A 203 3.41 -1.48 -7.85
CA HIS A 203 2.57 -0.28 -7.96
C HIS A 203 3.21 0.74 -8.90
N ILE A 204 2.43 1.30 -9.80
CA ILE A 204 2.85 2.40 -10.70
C ILE A 204 1.75 3.45 -10.73
N ASP A 205 2.17 4.72 -10.58
CA ASP A 205 1.30 5.89 -10.73
C ASP A 205 2.06 7.10 -11.29
N ARG A 206 1.34 8.21 -11.52
CA ARG A 206 1.89 9.49 -11.98
C ARG A 206 1.61 10.67 -11.03
N HIS A 207 1.53 10.39 -9.74
CA HIS A 207 1.28 11.38 -8.69
C HIS A 207 2.56 11.88 -8.00
N GLY A 208 3.63 12.07 -8.76
CA GLY A 208 4.90 12.60 -8.31
C GLY A 208 6.04 11.57 -8.33
N TYR A 209 7.26 12.08 -8.53
CA TYR A 209 8.48 11.29 -8.55
C TYR A 209 8.82 10.76 -7.16
N ARG A 210 8.43 9.54 -6.87
CA ARG A 210 8.63 8.92 -5.56
C ARG A 210 8.75 7.41 -5.64
N THR A 211 9.35 6.84 -4.60
CA THR A 211 9.40 5.39 -4.39
C THR A 211 9.30 5.07 -2.91
N TRP A 212 8.74 3.92 -2.59
CA TRP A 212 8.58 3.42 -1.23
C TRP A 212 8.58 1.90 -1.22
N GLY A 213 8.68 1.29 -0.04
CA GLY A 213 8.63 -0.16 0.14
C GLY A 213 7.49 -0.61 1.05
N ALA A 214 7.59 -1.82 1.57
CA ALA A 214 6.55 -2.47 2.38
C ALA A 214 6.15 -1.69 3.65
N SER A 215 7.04 -0.86 4.19
CA SER A 215 6.73 0.02 5.33
C SER A 215 6.11 1.37 4.93
N HIS A 216 5.76 1.56 3.67
CA HIS A 216 5.32 2.84 3.07
C HIS A 216 6.34 3.98 3.22
N ARG A 217 7.58 3.68 3.60
CA ARG A 217 8.68 4.64 3.72
C ARG A 217 9.62 4.52 2.52
N ARG A 218 10.24 5.65 2.15
CA ARG A 218 11.21 5.73 1.06
C ARG A 218 12.41 4.80 1.28
N GLU A 219 12.92 4.74 2.49
CA GLU A 219 14.12 3.98 2.86
C GLU A 219 13.92 2.46 2.71
N SER A 220 12.68 1.99 2.75
CA SER A 220 12.34 0.58 2.54
C SER A 220 12.15 0.22 1.06
N SER A 221 12.30 1.19 0.15
CA SER A 221 12.11 0.97 -1.28
C SER A 221 13.10 -0.03 -1.87
N TYR A 222 12.58 -0.91 -2.72
CA TYR A 222 13.40 -1.82 -3.53
C TYR A 222 14.36 -1.07 -4.48
N CYS A 223 13.97 0.10 -5.00
CA CYS A 223 14.76 0.86 -5.95
C CYS A 223 15.90 1.68 -5.34
N LEU A 224 16.04 1.68 -4.02
CA LEU A 224 17.10 2.38 -3.27
C LEU A 224 18.09 1.43 -2.59
N ARG A 225 17.93 0.14 -2.80
CA ARG A 225 18.84 -0.91 -2.26
C ARG A 225 19.92 -1.28 -3.26
#